data_c9c4908da87118ca02e45e13577a4de8
#
_entry.id   c9c4908da87118ca02e45e13577a4de8
#
_cell.length_a   1.000
_cell.length_b   1.000
_cell.length_c   1.000
_cell.angle_alpha   90.00
_cell.angle_beta   90.00
_cell.angle_gamma   90.00
#
_symmetry.space_group_name_H-M   'P 1'
#
loop_
_entity.id
_entity.type
_entity.pdbx_description
1 polymer ?
#
loop_
_entity_poly.entity_id
_entity_poly.type
_entity_poly.pdbx_seq_one_letter_code
_entity_poly.pdbx_strand_id
1 'polypeptide(L)'
;MRRLVALLLLVLLAGPARADTPAVAWQKWDPALFDRAAREQRYILLHMAAVWCHWCHVMEGTTYRDPAIQRQIAERFIPVRVDQDADPALSYRYENWGWPATIMLDKDGNEIFKRRGYIPPELFGKLLAAVIDDPSALPVYSIGAEIDPNAVALSAERRKRTEALVLASYDKVNGGFGDTHRFIHGDTVEWVLERGRALQRNPDPGPWREAAARTLFGARRLIDPVWGGMFQYSDKLDWSGPHYEKLLNIQRDALRSYVLAYQIGRGPADLAAARDIARWLMEFMRAPDGAFYTSQDADAGALHGDAFYARSDAERRAGAQPPIDRNSYARENGWAIASLAALYDVTGDPVLLEAAVRTFDWVVAHRRAPEGGFGHARAANDDTHLGDTLAIAEAVEALHRSTAERRYLALAAELGEIIIRDHRDPAGGFMVRRPEPGAKGVLARPVRQLDENVATVRLLNLLARQTGQSSSKGSAFRAAAEHGLRHLIALAEDDLVVPGALLADRELAREPAHVTIVGAKDDPAARALYEAARTYPTRYLRIEWLDHREGPLPAADIEYPELPQAAAFACANGACSVPVFTPEEVHRIVAKVDDR
;
A
#
# COMPACT_ATOMS: atom_id res chain seq x y z
N MET A 1 -67.34 51.07 45.63
CA MET A 1 -66.72 50.52 44.36
C MET A 1 -65.42 49.84 44.79
N ARG A 2 -65.44 48.52 44.93
CA ARG A 2 -64.26 47.68 45.24
C ARG A 2 -63.90 46.88 44.02
N ARG A 3 -62.68 47.06 43.46
CA ARG A 3 -62.13 46.27 42.37
C ARG A 3 -61.40 45.06 42.96
N LEU A 4 -61.91 43.85 42.70
CA LEU A 4 -61.18 42.61 42.94
C LEU A 4 -60.17 42.44 41.82
N VAL A 5 -58.93 42.26 42.23
CA VAL A 5 -57.83 41.80 41.31
C VAL A 5 -57.67 40.30 41.55
N ALA A 6 -57.99 39.51 40.52
CA ALA A 6 -57.75 38.06 40.53
C ALA A 6 -56.29 37.79 40.09
N LEU A 7 -55.49 37.22 41.01
CA LEU A 7 -54.14 36.72 40.68
C LEU A 7 -54.24 35.30 40.09
N LEU A 8 -53.95 35.17 38.83
CA LEU A 8 -53.79 33.87 38.21
C LEU A 8 -52.38 33.33 38.50
N LEU A 9 -52.26 32.28 39.29
CA LEU A 9 -51.04 31.53 39.50
C LEU A 9 -50.84 30.59 38.29
N LEU A 10 -49.88 30.89 37.41
CA LEU A 10 -49.40 29.97 36.39
C LEU A 10 -48.42 28.98 37.04
N VAL A 11 -48.87 27.76 37.28
CA VAL A 11 -47.99 26.65 37.67
C VAL A 11 -47.31 26.15 36.39
N LEU A 12 -46.07 26.57 36.20
CA LEU A 12 -45.17 25.97 35.21
C LEU A 12 -44.82 24.55 35.65
N LEU A 13 -45.43 23.55 35.06
CA LEU A 13 -44.99 22.15 35.12
C LEU A 13 -43.66 22.05 34.38
N ALA A 14 -42.54 22.19 35.09
CA ALA A 14 -41.22 21.78 34.60
C ALA A 14 -41.24 20.26 34.49
N GLY A 15 -41.44 19.74 33.27
CA GLY A 15 -41.16 18.34 32.96
C GLY A 15 -39.69 18.05 33.31
N PRO A 16 -39.38 16.79 33.69
CA PRO A 16 -38.00 16.44 34.01
C PRO A 16 -37.13 16.76 32.80
N ALA A 17 -36.16 17.65 32.99
CA ALA A 17 -35.13 17.89 32.02
C ALA A 17 -34.48 16.54 31.72
N ARG A 18 -34.67 16.04 30.49
CA ARG A 18 -33.88 14.92 29.99
C ARG A 18 -32.42 15.37 30.08
N ALA A 19 -31.68 14.81 31.02
CA ALA A 19 -30.24 14.99 31.06
C ALA A 19 -29.72 14.52 29.71
N ASP A 20 -29.21 15.45 28.88
CA ASP A 20 -28.54 15.11 27.66
C ASP A 20 -27.43 14.11 27.99
N THR A 21 -27.59 12.88 27.54
CA THR A 21 -26.55 11.86 27.72
C THR A 21 -25.32 12.37 26.98
N PRO A 22 -24.17 12.54 27.65
CA PRO A 22 -23.00 13.08 26.97
C PRO A 22 -22.60 12.18 25.82
N ALA A 23 -22.28 12.76 24.66
CA ALA A 23 -21.75 12.04 23.53
C ALA A 23 -20.53 11.20 23.95
N VAL A 24 -20.25 10.10 23.24
CA VAL A 24 -19.06 9.27 23.52
C VAL A 24 -17.81 10.15 23.48
N ALA A 25 -17.08 10.22 24.58
CA ALA A 25 -15.87 11.04 24.73
C ALA A 25 -14.65 10.31 24.12
N TRP A 26 -14.61 10.25 22.79
CA TRP A 26 -13.53 9.62 22.06
C TRP A 26 -12.17 10.24 22.38
N GLN A 27 -11.18 9.37 22.60
CA GLN A 27 -9.80 9.75 22.86
C GLN A 27 -8.91 9.25 21.72
N LYS A 28 -7.73 9.85 21.59
CA LYS A 28 -6.65 9.28 20.80
C LYS A 28 -5.98 8.13 21.55
N TRP A 29 -5.34 7.25 20.81
CA TRP A 29 -4.54 6.20 21.41
C TRP A 29 -3.35 6.78 22.19
N ASP A 30 -3.12 6.23 23.39
CA ASP A 30 -1.96 6.51 24.23
C ASP A 30 -1.68 5.26 25.09
N PRO A 31 -0.44 4.73 25.15
CA PRO A 31 -0.10 3.61 26.02
C PRO A 31 -0.45 3.78 27.49
N ALA A 32 -0.49 5.03 28.02
CA ALA A 32 -0.91 5.34 29.39
C ALA A 32 -2.38 4.98 29.67
N LEU A 33 -3.18 4.71 28.64
CA LEU A 33 -4.57 4.26 28.80
C LEU A 33 -4.69 2.91 29.51
N PHE A 34 -3.68 2.03 29.46
CA PHE A 34 -3.67 0.78 30.21
C PHE A 34 -3.60 1.03 31.72
N ASP A 35 -2.74 1.95 32.16
CA ASP A 35 -2.64 2.30 33.59
C ASP A 35 -3.92 2.97 34.09
N ARG A 36 -4.55 3.78 33.22
CA ARG A 36 -5.86 4.37 33.52
C ARG A 36 -6.95 3.30 33.60
N ALA A 37 -6.98 2.34 32.63
CA ALA A 37 -7.92 1.22 32.65
C ALA A 37 -7.80 0.39 33.92
N ALA A 38 -6.57 0.14 34.39
CA ALA A 38 -6.31 -0.55 35.64
C ALA A 38 -6.82 0.20 36.87
N ARG A 39 -6.56 1.54 36.95
CA ARG A 39 -7.02 2.37 38.09
C ARG A 39 -8.54 2.53 38.16
N GLU A 40 -9.18 2.71 36.98
CA GLU A 40 -10.62 2.92 36.86
C GLU A 40 -11.42 1.62 36.78
N GLN A 41 -10.78 0.47 36.70
CA GLN A 41 -11.39 -0.85 36.46
C GLN A 41 -12.29 -0.85 35.22
N ARG A 42 -11.79 -0.31 34.13
CA ARG A 42 -12.49 -0.17 32.85
C ARG A 42 -11.74 -0.90 31.75
N TYR A 43 -12.46 -1.30 30.70
CA TYR A 43 -11.89 -1.85 29.48
C TYR A 43 -11.56 -0.74 28.47
N ILE A 44 -10.69 -1.02 27.50
CA ILE A 44 -10.42 -0.10 26.40
C ILE A 44 -11.27 -0.54 25.20
N LEU A 45 -12.06 0.38 24.65
CA LEU A 45 -12.86 0.18 23.45
C LEU A 45 -12.20 0.91 22.29
N LEU A 46 -11.60 0.15 21.34
CA LEU A 46 -11.08 0.72 20.11
C LEU A 46 -12.18 0.70 19.03
N HIS A 47 -12.52 1.87 18.54
CA HIS A 47 -13.29 2.05 17.31
C HIS A 47 -12.31 2.32 16.17
N MET A 48 -12.08 1.28 15.35
CA MET A 48 -11.23 1.39 14.16
C MET A 48 -12.05 2.03 13.05
N ALA A 49 -11.66 3.20 12.60
CA ALA A 49 -12.39 4.01 11.64
C ALA A 49 -11.43 4.62 10.60
N ALA A 50 -11.99 5.25 9.58
CA ALA A 50 -11.26 6.06 8.62
C ALA A 50 -12.11 7.25 8.17
N VAL A 51 -11.47 8.32 7.71
CA VAL A 51 -12.17 9.53 7.21
C VAL A 51 -13.08 9.19 6.03
N TRP A 52 -12.67 8.29 5.16
CA TRP A 52 -13.38 7.86 3.95
C TRP A 52 -14.43 6.76 4.16
N CYS A 53 -14.56 6.23 5.39
CA CYS A 53 -15.32 5.00 5.65
C CYS A 53 -16.81 5.27 5.85
N HIS A 54 -17.64 5.04 4.84
CA HIS A 54 -19.09 5.17 4.89
C HIS A 54 -19.73 4.46 6.10
N TRP A 55 -19.44 3.16 6.31
CA TRP A 55 -20.02 2.41 7.43
C TRP A 55 -19.53 2.85 8.81
N CYS A 56 -18.35 3.50 8.88
CA CYS A 56 -17.90 4.12 10.12
C CYS A 56 -18.79 5.33 10.47
N HIS A 57 -19.09 6.19 9.49
CA HIS A 57 -20.00 7.32 9.65
C HIS A 57 -21.40 6.87 10.06
N VAL A 58 -21.92 5.79 9.42
CA VAL A 58 -23.20 5.20 9.82
C VAL A 58 -23.18 4.74 11.26
N MET A 59 -22.11 4.06 11.72
CA MET A 59 -21.99 3.58 13.10
C MET A 59 -21.85 4.75 14.10
N GLU A 60 -21.09 5.78 13.75
CA GLU A 60 -20.94 7.01 14.53
C GLU A 60 -22.27 7.80 14.62
N GLY A 61 -23.05 7.79 13.53
CA GLY A 61 -24.35 8.47 13.46
C GLY A 61 -25.52 7.73 14.11
N THR A 62 -25.39 6.42 14.36
CA THR A 62 -26.47 5.56 14.89
C THR A 62 -26.08 4.91 16.22
N THR A 63 -25.21 3.91 16.19
CA THR A 63 -24.85 3.07 17.35
C THR A 63 -24.26 3.88 18.49
N TYR A 64 -23.30 4.74 18.19
CA TYR A 64 -22.66 5.57 19.21
C TYR A 64 -23.48 6.80 19.62
N ARG A 65 -24.63 7.04 18.99
CA ARG A 65 -25.61 8.05 19.43
C ARG A 65 -26.74 7.49 20.30
N ASP A 66 -26.82 6.17 20.44
CA ASP A 66 -27.81 5.55 21.32
C ASP A 66 -27.49 5.88 22.80
N PRO A 67 -28.45 6.45 23.57
CA PRO A 67 -28.19 6.86 24.94
C PRO A 67 -27.84 5.70 25.90
N ALA A 68 -28.34 4.49 25.64
CA ALA A 68 -28.02 3.32 26.47
C ALA A 68 -26.57 2.87 26.22
N ILE A 69 -26.14 2.88 24.96
CA ILE A 69 -24.77 2.60 24.57
C ILE A 69 -23.81 3.62 25.17
N GLN A 70 -24.14 4.92 25.06
CA GLN A 70 -23.31 6.00 25.60
C GLN A 70 -23.10 5.84 27.12
N ARG A 71 -24.14 5.49 27.88
CA ARG A 71 -24.03 5.22 29.33
C ARG A 71 -23.13 4.02 29.62
N GLN A 72 -23.33 2.87 28.92
CA GLN A 72 -22.51 1.69 29.15
C GLN A 72 -21.03 1.97 28.84
N ILE A 73 -20.74 2.69 27.74
CA ILE A 73 -19.37 3.08 27.39
C ILE A 73 -18.81 4.01 28.47
N ALA A 74 -19.54 5.04 28.89
CA ALA A 74 -19.07 6.00 29.88
C ALA A 74 -18.76 5.35 31.24
N GLU A 75 -19.50 4.31 31.63
CA GLU A 75 -19.35 3.63 32.92
C GLU A 75 -18.21 2.57 32.88
N ARG A 76 -18.08 1.80 31.79
CA ARG A 76 -17.27 0.59 31.80
C ARG A 76 -16.11 0.58 30.80
N PHE A 77 -16.08 1.50 29.84
CA PHE A 77 -15.08 1.51 28.79
C PHE A 77 -14.37 2.87 28.68
N ILE A 78 -13.11 2.86 28.27
CA ILE A 78 -12.35 4.01 27.80
C ILE A 78 -12.42 3.98 26.28
N PRO A 79 -13.23 4.86 25.64
CA PRO A 79 -13.40 4.84 24.19
C PRO A 79 -12.22 5.51 23.49
N VAL A 80 -11.65 4.83 22.52
CA VAL A 80 -10.53 5.28 21.69
C VAL A 80 -10.94 5.17 20.22
N ARG A 81 -10.86 6.26 19.47
CA ARG A 81 -11.01 6.26 18.03
C ARG A 81 -9.62 6.14 17.39
N VAL A 82 -9.44 5.11 16.59
CA VAL A 82 -8.22 4.86 15.83
C VAL A 82 -8.53 5.12 14.36
N ASP A 83 -7.82 6.07 13.77
CA ASP A 83 -7.93 6.36 12.34
C ASP A 83 -6.95 5.50 11.56
N GLN A 84 -7.43 4.81 10.52
CA GLN A 84 -6.63 3.87 9.73
C GLN A 84 -5.41 4.54 9.12
N ASP A 85 -5.62 5.71 8.54
CA ASP A 85 -4.57 6.37 7.78
C ASP A 85 -3.62 7.13 8.71
N ALA A 86 -4.12 7.64 9.84
CA ALA A 86 -3.32 8.44 10.79
C ALA A 86 -2.54 7.61 11.83
N ASP A 87 -2.99 6.39 12.14
CA ASP A 87 -2.45 5.56 13.24
C ASP A 87 -1.93 4.19 12.76
N PRO A 88 -0.91 4.12 11.88
CA PRO A 88 -0.50 2.86 11.23
C PRO A 88 -0.06 1.77 12.21
N ALA A 89 0.49 2.12 13.38
CA ALA A 89 0.92 1.14 14.37
C ALA A 89 -0.22 0.27 14.92
N LEU A 90 -1.43 0.84 15.05
CA LEU A 90 -2.63 0.13 15.49
C LEU A 90 -3.44 -0.38 14.30
N SER A 91 -3.59 0.43 13.26
CA SER A 91 -4.41 0.05 12.10
C SER A 91 -3.90 -1.21 11.43
N TYR A 92 -2.60 -1.35 11.21
CA TYR A 92 -2.00 -2.55 10.64
C TYR A 92 -2.23 -3.83 11.47
N ARG A 93 -2.34 -3.71 12.78
CA ARG A 93 -2.66 -4.87 13.63
C ARG A 93 -4.05 -5.44 13.34
N TYR A 94 -4.97 -4.58 12.90
CA TYR A 94 -6.39 -4.93 12.72
C TYR A 94 -6.88 -4.77 11.28
N GLU A 95 -6.01 -4.52 10.33
CA GLU A 95 -6.35 -4.30 8.93
C GLU A 95 -7.20 -5.42 8.33
N ASN A 96 -6.90 -6.68 8.63
CA ASN A 96 -7.65 -7.84 8.16
C ASN A 96 -9.09 -7.96 8.73
N TRP A 97 -9.44 -7.06 9.68
CA TRP A 97 -10.80 -6.99 10.22
C TRP A 97 -11.70 -6.01 9.45
N GLY A 98 -11.14 -5.25 8.49
CA GLY A 98 -11.89 -4.26 7.71
C GLY A 98 -12.39 -3.08 8.55
N TRP A 99 -13.21 -2.23 7.95
CA TRP A 99 -13.65 -0.97 8.54
C TRP A 99 -15.18 -0.82 8.44
N PRO A 100 -15.88 -0.39 9.53
CA PRO A 100 -15.32 -0.24 10.89
C PRO A 100 -14.96 -1.59 11.52
N ALA A 101 -14.04 -1.57 12.49
CA ALA A 101 -13.87 -2.70 13.39
C ALA A 101 -13.96 -2.24 14.85
N THR A 102 -14.50 -3.13 15.69
CA THR A 102 -14.62 -2.91 17.14
C THR A 102 -13.72 -3.90 17.86
N ILE A 103 -12.75 -3.39 18.63
CA ILE A 103 -11.82 -4.18 19.43
C ILE A 103 -11.95 -3.76 20.88
N MET A 104 -11.98 -4.71 21.80
CA MET A 104 -11.95 -4.41 23.23
C MET A 104 -10.75 -5.09 23.88
N LEU A 105 -10.03 -4.31 24.69
CA LEU A 105 -8.84 -4.76 25.41
C LEU A 105 -9.07 -4.67 26.91
N ASP A 106 -8.46 -5.61 27.66
CA ASP A 106 -8.35 -5.51 29.10
C ASP A 106 -7.22 -4.53 29.52
N LYS A 107 -7.05 -4.33 30.84
CA LYS A 107 -6.00 -3.48 31.42
C LYS A 107 -4.56 -3.98 31.17
N ASP A 108 -4.40 -5.23 30.77
CA ASP A 108 -3.12 -5.87 30.49
C ASP A 108 -2.84 -5.95 28.97
N GLY A 109 -3.76 -5.38 28.16
CA GLY A 109 -3.66 -5.31 26.71
C GLY A 109 -4.04 -6.60 25.99
N ASN A 110 -4.72 -7.54 26.65
CA ASN A 110 -5.25 -8.71 25.99
C ASN A 110 -6.54 -8.37 25.24
N GLU A 111 -6.70 -8.94 24.06
CA GLU A 111 -7.96 -8.86 23.31
C GLU A 111 -9.03 -9.69 24.01
N ILE A 112 -10.13 -9.05 24.40
CA ILE A 112 -11.31 -9.70 25.01
C ILE A 112 -12.49 -9.74 24.05
N PHE A 113 -12.48 -8.93 23.00
CA PHE A 113 -13.49 -8.93 21.95
C PHE A 113 -12.92 -8.33 20.67
N LYS A 114 -13.35 -8.85 19.50
CA LYS A 114 -13.11 -8.23 18.20
C LYS A 114 -14.16 -8.62 17.17
N ARG A 115 -14.63 -7.63 16.42
CA ARG A 115 -15.65 -7.82 15.39
C ARG A 115 -15.47 -6.81 14.25
N ARG A 116 -15.65 -7.29 13.02
CA ARG A 116 -15.66 -6.48 11.81
C ARG A 116 -17.05 -5.94 11.49
N GLY A 117 -17.08 -4.79 10.81
CA GLY A 117 -18.25 -4.21 10.19
C GLY A 117 -19.17 -3.45 11.16
N TYR A 118 -20.19 -2.85 10.59
CA TYR A 118 -21.21 -2.13 11.31
C TYR A 118 -21.96 -3.03 12.32
N ILE A 119 -22.20 -2.52 13.51
CA ILE A 119 -22.94 -3.21 14.59
C ILE A 119 -24.12 -2.32 14.97
N PRO A 120 -25.38 -2.75 14.77
CA PRO A 120 -26.54 -1.95 15.17
C PRO A 120 -26.66 -1.82 16.70
N PRO A 121 -27.32 -0.74 17.22
CA PRO A 121 -27.34 -0.40 18.65
C PRO A 121 -27.76 -1.55 19.56
N GLU A 122 -28.86 -2.22 19.26
CA GLU A 122 -29.36 -3.32 20.09
C GLU A 122 -28.35 -4.46 20.25
N LEU A 123 -27.72 -4.86 19.15
CA LEU A 123 -26.69 -5.90 19.18
C LEU A 123 -25.45 -5.42 19.91
N PHE A 124 -25.04 -4.17 19.69
CA PHE A 124 -23.85 -3.60 20.33
C PHE A 124 -24.00 -3.55 21.86
N GLY A 125 -25.18 -3.13 22.37
CA GLY A 125 -25.47 -3.16 23.79
C GLY A 125 -25.39 -4.55 24.41
N LYS A 126 -25.88 -5.58 23.72
CA LYS A 126 -25.74 -6.98 24.16
C LYS A 126 -24.29 -7.44 24.19
N LEU A 127 -23.48 -7.02 23.21
CA LEU A 127 -22.06 -7.36 23.15
C LEU A 127 -21.24 -6.65 24.26
N LEU A 128 -21.54 -5.37 24.53
CA LEU A 128 -20.93 -4.66 25.67
C LEU A 128 -21.24 -5.37 27.00
N ALA A 129 -22.50 -5.77 27.22
CA ALA A 129 -22.89 -6.50 28.41
C ALA A 129 -22.19 -7.85 28.53
N ALA A 130 -22.14 -8.62 27.42
CA ALA A 130 -21.46 -9.92 27.41
C ALA A 130 -19.97 -9.83 27.74
N VAL A 131 -19.26 -8.81 27.25
CA VAL A 131 -17.85 -8.57 27.58
C VAL A 131 -17.65 -8.15 29.04
N ILE A 132 -18.63 -7.44 29.61
CA ILE A 132 -18.60 -7.07 31.04
C ILE A 132 -18.79 -8.31 31.93
N ASP A 133 -19.66 -9.22 31.52
CA ASP A 133 -19.98 -10.45 32.28
C ASP A 133 -18.85 -11.50 32.16
N ASP A 134 -18.25 -11.62 30.98
CA ASP A 134 -17.12 -12.53 30.73
C ASP A 134 -16.01 -11.82 29.91
N PRO A 135 -15.05 -11.19 30.61
CA PRO A 135 -13.90 -10.52 29.99
C PRO A 135 -12.74 -11.48 29.67
N SER A 136 -12.99 -12.76 29.43
CA SER A 136 -11.94 -13.72 29.13
C SER A 136 -11.18 -13.32 27.88
N ALA A 137 -9.83 -13.41 27.95
CA ALA A 137 -8.97 -13.11 26.83
C ALA A 137 -9.21 -14.07 25.65
N LEU A 138 -9.26 -13.51 24.46
CA LEU A 138 -9.37 -14.32 23.24
C LEU A 138 -8.09 -15.13 23.02
N PRO A 139 -8.21 -16.35 22.47
CA PRO A 139 -7.03 -17.15 22.13
C PRO A 139 -6.20 -16.42 21.06
N VAL A 140 -4.88 -16.54 21.22
CA VAL A 140 -3.92 -15.97 20.29
C VAL A 140 -3.55 -16.99 19.26
N TYR A 141 -3.78 -16.64 18.00
CA TYR A 141 -3.37 -17.47 16.88
C TYR A 141 -2.20 -16.78 16.16
N SER A 142 -1.12 -17.53 15.91
CA SER A 142 -0.08 -17.14 14.95
C SER A 142 -0.51 -17.57 13.55
N ILE A 143 -0.24 -16.72 12.57
CA ILE A 143 -0.43 -17.02 11.15
C ILE A 143 0.94 -17.38 10.57
N GLY A 144 1.01 -18.45 9.78
CA GLY A 144 2.22 -18.97 9.18
C GLY A 144 2.83 -20.14 9.97
N ALA A 145 3.54 -21.00 9.25
CA ALA A 145 4.33 -22.07 9.83
C ALA A 145 5.54 -21.52 10.62
N GLU A 146 6.21 -22.38 11.37
CA GLU A 146 7.48 -22.03 11.97
C GLU A 146 8.51 -21.66 10.89
N ILE A 147 9.25 -20.59 11.13
CA ILE A 147 10.24 -20.10 10.15
C ILE A 147 11.48 -21.00 10.18
N ASP A 148 11.72 -21.75 9.10
CA ASP A 148 12.97 -22.50 8.92
C ASP A 148 14.13 -21.51 8.64
N PRO A 149 15.12 -21.43 9.55
CA PRO A 149 16.28 -20.54 9.37
C PRO A 149 17.17 -20.94 8.17
N ASN A 150 17.06 -22.16 7.67
CA ASN A 150 17.84 -22.68 6.56
C ASN A 150 17.10 -22.58 5.20
N ALA A 151 15.84 -22.20 5.18
CA ALA A 151 15.11 -22.04 3.93
C ALA A 151 15.74 -20.92 3.09
N VAL A 152 16.04 -21.24 1.83
CA VAL A 152 16.66 -20.29 0.86
C VAL A 152 15.75 -19.98 -0.32
N ALA A 153 14.73 -20.81 -0.55
CA ALA A 153 13.75 -20.67 -1.64
C ALA A 153 12.51 -21.52 -1.33
N LEU A 154 11.41 -21.22 -2.00
CA LEU A 154 10.26 -22.12 -2.06
C LEU A 154 10.66 -23.45 -2.71
N SER A 155 10.24 -24.58 -2.13
CA SER A 155 10.39 -25.88 -2.80
C SER A 155 9.60 -25.89 -4.13
N ALA A 156 10.01 -26.73 -5.08
CA ALA A 156 9.29 -26.88 -6.34
C ALA A 156 7.81 -27.27 -6.13
N GLU A 157 7.56 -28.16 -5.14
CA GLU A 157 6.21 -28.57 -4.76
C GLU A 157 5.41 -27.41 -4.18
N ARG A 158 6.00 -26.65 -3.24
CA ARG A 158 5.33 -25.51 -2.63
C ARG A 158 5.04 -24.40 -3.64
N ARG A 159 5.98 -24.09 -4.55
CA ARG A 159 5.77 -23.15 -5.64
C ARG A 159 4.58 -23.57 -6.51
N LYS A 160 4.55 -24.85 -6.93
CA LYS A 160 3.42 -25.39 -7.72
C LYS A 160 2.10 -25.32 -6.94
N ARG A 161 2.11 -25.62 -5.63
CA ARG A 161 0.92 -25.53 -4.78
C ARG A 161 0.40 -24.10 -4.69
N THR A 162 1.27 -23.12 -4.43
CA THR A 162 0.90 -21.70 -4.34
C THR A 162 0.37 -21.18 -5.69
N GLU A 163 0.99 -21.54 -6.81
CA GLU A 163 0.46 -21.25 -8.16
C GLU A 163 -0.95 -21.85 -8.35
N ALA A 164 -1.16 -23.08 -7.91
CA ALA A 164 -2.47 -23.73 -7.99
C ALA A 164 -3.53 -23.02 -7.15
N LEU A 165 -3.18 -22.54 -5.95
CA LEU A 165 -4.08 -21.75 -5.10
C LEU A 165 -4.46 -20.41 -5.76
N VAL A 166 -3.50 -19.72 -6.39
CA VAL A 166 -3.79 -18.50 -7.17
C VAL A 166 -4.80 -18.80 -8.29
N LEU A 167 -4.58 -19.87 -9.05
CA LEU A 167 -5.50 -20.25 -10.13
C LEU A 167 -6.86 -20.74 -9.62
N ALA A 168 -6.91 -21.38 -8.45
CA ALA A 168 -8.16 -21.82 -7.83
C ALA A 168 -9.02 -20.63 -7.38
N SER A 169 -8.39 -19.50 -7.01
CA SER A 169 -9.09 -18.27 -6.64
C SER A 169 -9.56 -17.42 -7.83
N TYR A 170 -9.14 -17.78 -9.06
CA TYR A 170 -9.46 -17.01 -10.27
C TYR A 170 -10.89 -17.29 -10.77
N ASP A 171 -11.66 -16.23 -10.98
CA ASP A 171 -12.98 -16.28 -11.63
C ASP A 171 -12.84 -16.26 -13.15
N LYS A 172 -13.12 -17.40 -13.78
CA LYS A 172 -13.02 -17.56 -15.25
C LYS A 172 -14.12 -16.83 -16.02
N VAL A 173 -15.21 -16.44 -15.35
CA VAL A 173 -16.36 -15.77 -15.99
C VAL A 173 -16.15 -14.25 -16.01
N ASN A 174 -15.94 -13.67 -14.84
CA ASN A 174 -15.90 -12.22 -14.66
C ASN A 174 -14.47 -11.66 -14.58
N GLY A 175 -13.48 -12.53 -14.41
CA GLY A 175 -12.13 -12.13 -14.03
C GLY A 175 -12.03 -11.73 -12.55
N GLY A 176 -10.80 -11.53 -12.09
CA GLY A 176 -10.52 -11.25 -10.70
C GLY A 176 -10.26 -12.50 -9.87
N PHE A 177 -9.88 -12.29 -8.63
CA PHE A 177 -9.46 -13.33 -7.70
C PHE A 177 -10.29 -13.22 -6.41
N GLY A 178 -10.47 -14.36 -5.71
CA GLY A 178 -11.33 -14.47 -4.54
C GLY A 178 -12.80 -14.73 -4.90
N ASP A 179 -13.66 -14.87 -3.88
CA ASP A 179 -15.05 -15.33 -3.99
C ASP A 179 -16.09 -14.37 -3.38
N THR A 180 -15.65 -13.27 -2.79
CA THR A 180 -16.55 -12.32 -2.08
C THR A 180 -16.57 -10.93 -2.68
N HIS A 181 -15.40 -10.38 -3.01
CA HIS A 181 -15.22 -9.00 -3.51
C HIS A 181 -14.32 -8.98 -4.74
N ARG A 182 -14.39 -7.88 -5.49
CA ARG A 182 -13.50 -7.64 -6.63
C ARG A 182 -12.71 -6.36 -6.44
N PHE A 183 -11.40 -6.47 -6.49
CA PHE A 183 -10.45 -5.35 -6.47
C PHE A 183 -9.15 -5.75 -7.16
N ILE A 184 -8.29 -4.81 -7.47
CA ILE A 184 -6.93 -5.10 -7.95
C ILE A 184 -6.03 -5.35 -6.75
N HIS A 185 -5.61 -6.59 -6.59
CA HIS A 185 -4.55 -6.96 -5.69
C HIS A 185 -3.22 -6.92 -6.45
N GLY A 186 -2.39 -5.92 -6.18
CA GLY A 186 -1.22 -5.57 -6.99
C GLY A 186 -0.28 -6.75 -7.25
N ASP A 187 0.15 -7.46 -6.21
CA ASP A 187 1.07 -8.60 -6.34
C ASP A 187 0.47 -9.78 -7.10
N THR A 188 -0.84 -10.02 -6.96
CA THR A 188 -1.54 -11.09 -7.70
C THR A 188 -1.55 -10.77 -9.18
N VAL A 189 -1.93 -9.55 -9.54
CA VAL A 189 -2.00 -9.11 -10.94
C VAL A 189 -0.59 -9.07 -11.56
N GLU A 190 0.40 -8.57 -10.82
CA GLU A 190 1.79 -8.57 -11.27
C GLU A 190 2.30 -9.99 -11.52
N TRP A 191 2.07 -10.94 -10.58
CA TRP A 191 2.46 -12.34 -10.77
C TRP A 191 1.85 -12.94 -12.03
N VAL A 192 0.55 -12.74 -12.23
CA VAL A 192 -0.17 -13.31 -13.38
C VAL A 192 0.31 -12.71 -14.70
N LEU A 193 0.58 -11.40 -14.74
CA LEU A 193 1.15 -10.71 -15.89
C LEU A 193 2.56 -11.22 -16.22
N GLU A 194 3.44 -11.26 -15.21
CA GLU A 194 4.82 -11.74 -15.38
C GLU A 194 4.87 -13.23 -15.76
N ARG A 195 4.00 -14.06 -15.17
CA ARG A 195 3.90 -15.47 -15.51
C ARG A 195 3.41 -15.65 -16.95
N GLY A 196 2.40 -14.91 -17.36
CA GLY A 196 1.88 -14.92 -18.72
C GLY A 196 2.91 -14.43 -19.74
N ARG A 197 3.75 -13.45 -19.38
CA ARG A 197 4.87 -12.96 -20.20
C ARG A 197 5.96 -14.03 -20.35
N ALA A 198 6.39 -14.62 -19.24
CA ALA A 198 7.45 -15.63 -19.23
C ALA A 198 7.08 -16.88 -20.04
N LEU A 199 5.80 -17.24 -20.09
CA LEU A 199 5.30 -18.39 -20.86
C LEU A 199 4.87 -18.04 -22.29
N GLN A 200 5.11 -16.82 -22.76
CA GLN A 200 4.65 -16.35 -24.07
C GLN A 200 5.14 -17.22 -25.25
N ARG A 201 6.33 -17.81 -25.10
CA ARG A 201 6.94 -18.70 -26.08
C ARG A 201 6.69 -20.19 -25.80
N ASN A 202 5.97 -20.52 -24.73
CA ASN A 202 5.63 -21.90 -24.40
C ASN A 202 4.45 -22.36 -25.25
N PRO A 203 4.48 -23.60 -25.81
CA PRO A 203 3.33 -24.18 -26.51
C PRO A 203 2.04 -24.24 -25.67
N ASP A 204 2.18 -24.40 -24.35
CA ASP A 204 1.08 -24.31 -23.39
C ASP A 204 1.34 -23.17 -22.37
N PRO A 205 0.92 -21.93 -22.67
CA PRO A 205 1.12 -20.80 -21.80
C PRO A 205 0.24 -20.84 -20.52
N GLY A 206 -0.67 -21.82 -20.42
CA GLY A 206 -1.66 -21.87 -19.33
C GLY A 206 -2.65 -20.69 -19.35
N PRO A 207 -3.47 -20.51 -18.31
CA PRO A 207 -4.52 -19.50 -18.27
C PRO A 207 -4.03 -18.10 -17.88
N TRP A 208 -2.72 -17.89 -17.64
CA TRP A 208 -2.20 -16.70 -17.00
C TRP A 208 -2.47 -15.40 -17.78
N ARG A 209 -2.28 -15.42 -19.10
CA ARG A 209 -2.54 -14.25 -19.95
C ARG A 209 -4.02 -13.90 -20.02
N GLU A 210 -4.88 -14.91 -20.11
CA GLU A 210 -6.33 -14.70 -20.07
C GLU A 210 -6.78 -14.16 -18.71
N ALA A 211 -6.25 -14.73 -17.62
CA ALA A 211 -6.55 -14.30 -16.28
C ALA A 211 -6.18 -12.82 -16.06
N ALA A 212 -4.98 -12.40 -16.50
CA ALA A 212 -4.58 -11.00 -16.44
C ALA A 212 -5.51 -10.09 -17.26
N ALA A 213 -5.73 -10.44 -18.53
CA ALA A 213 -6.51 -9.62 -19.45
C ALA A 213 -7.97 -9.47 -18.98
N ARG A 214 -8.61 -10.57 -18.55
CA ARG A 214 -10.00 -10.57 -18.08
C ARG A 214 -10.15 -9.82 -16.76
N THR A 215 -9.21 -9.99 -15.82
CA THR A 215 -9.19 -9.24 -14.56
C THR A 215 -9.10 -7.74 -14.80
N LEU A 216 -8.13 -7.29 -15.60
CA LEU A 216 -7.96 -5.87 -15.90
C LEU A 216 -9.13 -5.30 -16.72
N PHE A 217 -9.72 -6.08 -17.62
CA PHE A 217 -10.92 -5.68 -18.34
C PHE A 217 -12.12 -5.46 -17.38
N GLY A 218 -12.35 -6.38 -16.43
CA GLY A 218 -13.39 -6.25 -15.42
C GLY A 218 -13.16 -5.05 -14.50
N ALA A 219 -11.93 -4.89 -14.02
CA ALA A 219 -11.54 -3.84 -13.08
C ALA A 219 -11.70 -2.41 -13.63
N ARG A 220 -11.69 -2.22 -14.96
CA ARG A 220 -11.99 -0.89 -15.56
C ARG A 220 -13.36 -0.35 -15.17
N ARG A 221 -14.31 -1.20 -14.78
CA ARG A 221 -15.64 -0.78 -14.29
C ARG A 221 -15.56 -0.05 -12.94
N LEU A 222 -14.45 -0.20 -12.23
CA LEU A 222 -14.19 0.54 -11.00
C LEU A 222 -13.48 1.87 -11.25
N ILE A 223 -13.11 2.23 -12.48
CA ILE A 223 -12.57 3.55 -12.78
C ILE A 223 -13.74 4.52 -12.99
N ASP A 224 -13.71 5.63 -12.25
CA ASP A 224 -14.70 6.71 -12.42
C ASP A 224 -14.60 7.30 -13.83
N PRO A 225 -15.65 7.16 -14.66
CA PRO A 225 -15.59 7.60 -16.05
C PRO A 225 -15.54 9.14 -16.21
N VAL A 226 -15.89 9.89 -15.15
CA VAL A 226 -15.97 11.36 -15.21
C VAL A 226 -14.70 12.00 -14.67
N TRP A 227 -14.33 11.70 -13.42
CA TRP A 227 -13.17 12.32 -12.78
C TRP A 227 -11.91 11.45 -12.81
N GLY A 228 -12.03 10.18 -13.18
CA GLY A 228 -10.93 9.22 -13.07
C GLY A 228 -10.75 8.74 -11.65
N GLY A 229 -9.62 8.04 -11.42
CA GLY A 229 -9.38 7.34 -10.18
C GLY A 229 -10.19 6.04 -10.09
N MET A 230 -9.68 5.08 -9.33
CA MET A 230 -10.32 3.79 -9.12
C MET A 230 -11.05 3.78 -7.78
N PHE A 231 -12.28 3.31 -7.77
CA PHE A 231 -13.05 3.00 -6.57
C PHE A 231 -12.42 1.84 -5.80
N GLN A 232 -12.69 1.76 -4.51
CA GLN A 232 -12.00 0.84 -3.60
C GLN A 232 -12.14 -0.62 -4.00
N TYR A 233 -13.36 -1.11 -4.16
CA TYR A 233 -13.66 -2.50 -4.56
C TYR A 233 -15.10 -2.61 -5.08
N SER A 234 -15.47 -3.79 -5.60
CA SER A 234 -16.88 -4.16 -5.87
C SER A 234 -17.32 -5.26 -4.92
N ASP A 235 -18.50 -5.13 -4.35
CA ASP A 235 -19.18 -6.17 -3.57
C ASP A 235 -19.82 -7.25 -4.45
N LYS A 236 -19.86 -7.04 -5.78
CA LYS A 236 -20.33 -7.99 -6.77
C LYS A 236 -19.21 -8.58 -7.59
N LEU A 237 -19.29 -9.87 -7.86
CA LEU A 237 -18.27 -10.60 -8.59
C LEU A 237 -18.12 -10.18 -10.05
N ASP A 238 -19.12 -9.54 -10.63
CA ASP A 238 -19.12 -9.00 -11.99
C ASP A 238 -18.60 -7.55 -12.09
N TRP A 239 -18.01 -7.02 -11.00
CA TRP A 239 -17.49 -5.66 -10.88
C TRP A 239 -18.53 -4.52 -10.93
N SER A 240 -19.83 -4.82 -10.78
CA SER A 240 -20.92 -3.85 -10.96
C SER A 240 -21.42 -3.20 -9.66
N GLY A 241 -20.85 -3.53 -8.51
CA GLY A 241 -21.22 -2.98 -7.21
C GLY A 241 -20.07 -2.20 -6.57
N PRO A 242 -19.66 -1.02 -7.11
CA PRO A 242 -18.52 -0.29 -6.58
C PRO A 242 -18.79 0.29 -5.19
N HIS A 243 -17.80 0.19 -4.32
CA HIS A 243 -17.62 1.03 -3.15
C HIS A 243 -16.82 2.24 -3.57
N TYR A 244 -17.42 3.42 -3.47
CA TYR A 244 -17.01 4.62 -4.20
C TYR A 244 -15.86 5.38 -3.54
N GLU A 245 -15.34 4.93 -2.42
CA GLU A 245 -14.14 5.47 -1.79
C GLU A 245 -12.94 5.37 -2.75
N LYS A 246 -12.08 6.39 -2.76
CA LYS A 246 -10.84 6.38 -3.56
C LYS A 246 -9.64 6.55 -2.64
N LEU A 247 -8.85 5.47 -2.50
CA LEU A 247 -7.71 5.37 -1.61
C LEU A 247 -6.41 5.30 -2.41
N LEU A 248 -5.32 5.89 -1.90
CA LEU A 248 -4.05 5.94 -2.63
C LEU A 248 -3.41 4.57 -2.85
N ASN A 249 -3.54 3.61 -1.92
CA ASN A 249 -3.06 2.24 -2.14
C ASN A 249 -3.76 1.57 -3.33
N ILE A 250 -5.06 1.78 -3.49
CA ILE A 250 -5.83 1.25 -4.63
C ILE A 250 -5.37 1.89 -5.94
N GLN A 251 -5.13 3.21 -5.94
CA GLN A 251 -4.61 3.90 -7.13
C GLN A 251 -3.21 3.39 -7.50
N ARG A 252 -2.32 3.19 -6.51
CA ARG A 252 -0.98 2.62 -6.71
C ARG A 252 -1.05 1.27 -7.41
N ASP A 253 -1.81 0.34 -6.85
CA ASP A 253 -1.89 -1.03 -7.35
C ASP A 253 -2.51 -1.10 -8.75
N ALA A 254 -3.56 -0.33 -8.96
CA ALA A 254 -4.22 -0.25 -10.26
C ALA A 254 -3.32 0.39 -11.32
N LEU A 255 -2.71 1.53 -11.03
CA LEU A 255 -1.86 2.23 -11.99
C LEU A 255 -0.66 1.37 -12.37
N ARG A 256 0.03 0.77 -11.38
CA ARG A 256 1.15 -0.16 -11.62
C ARG A 256 0.74 -1.34 -12.49
N SER A 257 -0.43 -1.93 -12.23
CA SER A 257 -0.96 -3.07 -12.98
C SER A 257 -1.25 -2.71 -14.44
N TYR A 258 -1.91 -1.58 -14.70
CA TYR A 258 -2.21 -1.11 -16.05
C TYR A 258 -0.97 -0.67 -16.82
N VAL A 259 0.00 -0.03 -16.16
CA VAL A 259 1.28 0.32 -16.78
C VAL A 259 2.03 -0.94 -17.21
N LEU A 260 2.16 -1.95 -16.34
CA LEU A 260 2.80 -3.21 -16.69
C LEU A 260 2.07 -3.95 -17.80
N ALA A 261 0.75 -4.01 -17.77
CA ALA A 261 -0.07 -4.60 -18.83
C ALA A 261 0.15 -3.89 -20.17
N TYR A 262 0.22 -2.56 -20.18
CA TYR A 262 0.54 -1.79 -21.37
C TYR A 262 1.97 -2.07 -21.86
N GLN A 263 2.95 -2.17 -20.99
CA GLN A 263 4.31 -2.53 -21.38
C GLN A 263 4.37 -3.90 -22.08
N ILE A 264 3.62 -4.89 -21.57
CA ILE A 264 3.58 -6.26 -22.12
C ILE A 264 2.80 -6.33 -23.43
N GLY A 265 1.59 -5.78 -23.46
CA GLY A 265 0.61 -5.98 -24.53
C GLY A 265 0.44 -4.81 -25.50
N ARG A 266 0.94 -3.63 -25.15
CA ARG A 266 0.74 -2.36 -25.88
C ARG A 266 -0.74 -2.03 -26.12
N GLY A 267 -1.64 -2.52 -25.26
CA GLY A 267 -3.07 -2.30 -25.36
C GLY A 267 -3.45 -0.83 -25.04
N PRO A 268 -4.04 -0.06 -25.98
CA PRO A 268 -4.36 1.35 -25.73
C PRO A 268 -5.35 1.56 -24.57
N ALA A 269 -6.20 0.58 -24.29
CA ALA A 269 -7.15 0.65 -23.20
C ALA A 269 -6.48 0.54 -21.82
N ASP A 270 -5.34 -0.14 -21.70
CA ASP A 270 -4.58 -0.20 -20.45
C ASP A 270 -3.88 1.13 -20.16
N LEU A 271 -3.33 1.74 -21.20
CA LEU A 271 -2.74 3.09 -21.07
C LEU A 271 -3.80 4.14 -20.74
N ALA A 272 -5.00 4.06 -21.34
CA ALA A 272 -6.12 4.95 -21.04
C ALA A 272 -6.54 4.82 -19.57
N ALA A 273 -6.69 3.58 -19.06
CA ALA A 273 -7.00 3.31 -17.66
C ALA A 273 -5.94 3.90 -16.70
N ALA A 274 -4.65 3.71 -17.01
CA ALA A 274 -3.57 4.28 -16.21
C ALA A 274 -3.62 5.83 -16.21
N ARG A 275 -3.90 6.46 -17.35
CA ARG A 275 -4.05 7.91 -17.45
C ARG A 275 -5.27 8.45 -16.71
N ASP A 276 -6.40 7.73 -16.74
CA ASP A 276 -7.60 8.13 -15.99
C ASP A 276 -7.36 8.08 -14.48
N ILE A 277 -6.63 7.07 -13.99
CA ILE A 277 -6.24 6.99 -12.58
C ILE A 277 -5.30 8.16 -12.21
N ALA A 278 -4.28 8.42 -13.01
CA ALA A 278 -3.34 9.52 -12.79
C ALA A 278 -4.03 10.90 -12.90
N ARG A 279 -5.02 11.06 -13.76
CA ARG A 279 -5.79 12.31 -13.88
C ARG A 279 -6.46 12.67 -12.55
N TRP A 280 -7.10 11.72 -11.86
CA TRP A 280 -7.71 11.99 -10.57
C TRP A 280 -6.64 12.37 -9.51
N LEU A 281 -5.51 11.69 -9.47
CA LEU A 281 -4.40 12.05 -8.58
C LEU A 281 -3.96 13.51 -8.82
N MET A 282 -3.76 13.87 -10.08
CA MET A 282 -3.22 15.17 -10.47
C MET A 282 -4.21 16.33 -10.31
N GLU A 283 -5.51 16.10 -10.53
CA GLU A 283 -6.54 17.16 -10.50
C GLU A 283 -7.16 17.36 -9.11
N PHE A 284 -7.33 16.27 -8.33
CA PHE A 284 -8.10 16.32 -7.09
C PHE A 284 -7.26 16.10 -5.83
N MET A 285 -6.17 15.35 -5.93
CA MET A 285 -5.41 14.91 -4.75
C MET A 285 -4.12 15.71 -4.52
N ARG A 286 -3.75 16.63 -5.41
CA ARG A 286 -2.58 17.48 -5.21
C ARG A 286 -2.85 18.60 -4.24
N ALA A 287 -2.03 18.70 -3.20
CA ALA A 287 -1.95 19.85 -2.32
C ALA A 287 -1.20 21.01 -3.01
N PRO A 288 -1.50 22.28 -2.65
CA PRO A 288 -0.84 23.46 -3.26
C PRO A 288 0.69 23.49 -3.06
N ASP A 289 1.19 22.89 -1.97
CA ASP A 289 2.62 22.81 -1.63
C ASP A 289 3.37 21.71 -2.38
N GLY A 290 2.66 20.82 -3.08
CA GLY A 290 3.24 19.77 -3.92
C GLY A 290 3.09 18.36 -3.37
N ALA A 291 2.56 18.19 -2.16
CA ALA A 291 2.19 16.88 -1.63
C ALA A 291 0.94 16.31 -2.30
N PHE A 292 0.64 15.05 -2.00
CA PHE A 292 -0.65 14.42 -2.27
C PHE A 292 -1.42 14.20 -0.98
N TYR A 293 -2.73 14.42 -1.03
CA TYR A 293 -3.69 14.06 -0.01
C TYR A 293 -3.89 12.54 0.04
N THR A 294 -4.54 12.03 1.11
CA THR A 294 -4.56 10.59 1.42
C THR A 294 -5.68 9.83 0.74
N SER A 295 -6.92 10.33 0.80
CA SER A 295 -8.11 9.60 0.33
C SER A 295 -9.28 10.51 0.04
N GLN A 296 -10.30 9.98 -0.65
CA GLN A 296 -11.58 10.64 -0.87
C GLN A 296 -12.72 9.71 -0.43
N ASP A 297 -13.66 10.27 0.33
CA ASP A 297 -14.89 9.61 0.78
C ASP A 297 -15.79 9.21 -0.40
N ALA A 298 -16.67 8.24 -0.17
CA ALA A 298 -17.73 7.87 -1.12
C ALA A 298 -18.83 8.92 -1.22
N ASP A 299 -19.24 9.52 -0.08
CA ASP A 299 -20.47 10.27 0.07
C ASP A 299 -20.26 11.79 0.01
N ALA A 300 -21.20 12.51 -0.62
CA ALA A 300 -21.19 13.97 -0.71
C ALA A 300 -22.27 14.58 0.19
N GLY A 301 -21.99 14.73 1.47
CA GLY A 301 -22.97 15.17 2.46
C GLY A 301 -24.08 14.14 2.66
N ALA A 302 -25.33 14.51 2.34
CA ALA A 302 -26.47 13.57 2.40
C ALA A 302 -26.62 12.70 1.14
N LEU A 303 -25.80 12.91 0.14
CA LEU A 303 -25.88 12.19 -1.13
C LEU A 303 -24.93 11.00 -1.11
N HIS A 304 -25.48 9.78 -1.20
CA HIS A 304 -24.68 8.56 -1.27
C HIS A 304 -23.86 8.46 -2.55
N GLY A 305 -22.77 7.71 -2.51
CA GLY A 305 -21.80 7.60 -3.58
C GLY A 305 -22.40 7.20 -4.92
N ASP A 306 -23.33 6.25 -4.98
CA ASP A 306 -24.02 5.83 -6.20
C ASP A 306 -24.73 7.00 -6.89
N ALA A 307 -25.48 7.80 -6.11
CA ALA A 307 -26.19 8.95 -6.61
C ALA A 307 -25.26 10.12 -6.99
N PHE A 308 -24.13 10.28 -6.30
CA PHE A 308 -23.14 11.28 -6.64
C PHE A 308 -22.37 10.92 -7.93
N TYR A 309 -21.83 9.72 -7.99
CA TYR A 309 -20.97 9.30 -9.11
C TYR A 309 -21.74 9.02 -10.40
N ALA A 310 -23.07 8.89 -10.36
CA ALA A 310 -23.93 8.85 -11.55
C ALA A 310 -24.06 10.21 -12.26
N ARG A 311 -23.62 11.32 -11.63
CA ARG A 311 -23.77 12.69 -12.16
C ARG A 311 -22.68 13.04 -13.17
N SER A 312 -22.99 13.99 -14.05
CA SER A 312 -22.04 14.63 -14.94
C SER A 312 -21.03 15.52 -14.19
N ASP A 313 -19.91 15.88 -14.82
CA ASP A 313 -18.90 16.77 -14.23
C ASP A 313 -19.49 18.09 -13.73
N ALA A 314 -20.35 18.72 -14.54
CA ALA A 314 -21.00 19.98 -14.19
C ALA A 314 -21.88 19.86 -12.93
N GLU A 315 -22.66 18.79 -12.81
CA GLU A 315 -23.51 18.55 -11.64
C GLU A 315 -22.70 18.21 -10.39
N ARG A 316 -21.59 17.46 -10.52
CA ARG A 316 -20.68 17.17 -9.40
C ARG A 316 -20.01 18.43 -8.88
N ARG A 317 -19.57 19.33 -9.76
CA ARG A 317 -18.91 20.60 -9.38
C ARG A 317 -19.88 21.65 -8.82
N ALA A 318 -21.16 21.59 -9.19
CA ALA A 318 -22.18 22.53 -8.73
C ALA A 318 -22.67 22.26 -7.30
N GLY A 319 -22.45 21.05 -6.75
CA GLY A 319 -22.95 20.62 -5.44
C GLY A 319 -21.85 20.33 -4.41
N ALA A 320 -22.28 19.74 -3.29
CA ALA A 320 -21.34 19.17 -2.33
C ALA A 320 -20.54 18.05 -3.01
N GLN A 321 -19.25 17.98 -2.69
CA GLN A 321 -18.35 16.94 -3.19
C GLN A 321 -17.97 16.00 -2.06
N PRO A 322 -17.61 14.73 -2.38
CA PRO A 322 -17.09 13.83 -1.36
C PRO A 322 -15.87 14.43 -0.66
N PRO A 323 -15.81 14.41 0.66
CA PRO A 323 -14.69 14.94 1.43
C PRO A 323 -13.37 14.29 1.02
N ILE A 324 -12.31 15.10 1.02
CA ILE A 324 -10.93 14.63 0.84
C ILE A 324 -10.26 14.68 2.22
N ASP A 325 -9.64 13.59 2.62
CA ASP A 325 -8.68 13.61 3.73
C ASP A 325 -7.42 14.35 3.26
N ARG A 326 -7.27 15.56 3.78
CA ARG A 326 -6.20 16.49 3.41
C ARG A 326 -4.91 16.29 4.18
N ASN A 327 -4.80 15.22 4.94
CA ASN A 327 -3.52 14.81 5.49
C ASN A 327 -2.62 14.33 4.35
N SER A 328 -1.30 14.52 4.52
CA SER A 328 -0.28 14.11 3.55
C SER A 328 0.75 13.28 4.29
N TYR A 329 0.63 11.97 4.23
CA TYR A 329 1.53 11.03 4.89
C TYR A 329 2.69 10.65 3.98
N ALA A 330 3.84 10.24 4.56
CA ALA A 330 5.03 9.87 3.79
C ALA A 330 4.77 8.68 2.87
N ARG A 331 4.11 7.65 3.38
CA ARG A 331 3.81 6.42 2.66
C ARG A 331 2.98 6.68 1.39
N GLU A 332 1.87 7.39 1.53
CA GLU A 332 0.95 7.72 0.43
C GLU A 332 1.65 8.58 -0.64
N ASN A 333 2.47 9.52 -0.20
CA ASN A 333 3.27 10.35 -1.11
C ASN A 333 4.35 9.53 -1.84
N GLY A 334 5.00 8.57 -1.17
CA GLY A 334 5.91 7.62 -1.81
C GLY A 334 5.20 6.79 -2.90
N TRP A 335 4.00 6.30 -2.64
CA TRP A 335 3.19 5.58 -3.62
C TRP A 335 2.80 6.45 -4.82
N ALA A 336 2.43 7.70 -4.60
CA ALA A 336 2.12 8.64 -5.68
C ALA A 336 3.35 8.90 -6.56
N ILE A 337 4.52 9.16 -5.96
CA ILE A 337 5.79 9.38 -6.67
C ILE A 337 6.11 8.17 -7.57
N ALA A 338 6.15 6.97 -7.01
CA ALA A 338 6.48 5.76 -7.75
C ALA A 338 5.49 5.47 -8.90
N SER A 339 4.19 5.74 -8.66
CA SER A 339 3.13 5.57 -9.66
C SER A 339 3.26 6.54 -10.84
N LEU A 340 3.50 7.82 -10.55
CA LEU A 340 3.68 8.84 -11.57
C LEU A 340 4.97 8.63 -12.37
N ALA A 341 6.07 8.23 -11.71
CA ALA A 341 7.32 7.87 -12.37
C ALA A 341 7.13 6.67 -13.32
N ALA A 342 6.41 5.63 -12.90
CA ALA A 342 6.11 4.49 -13.75
C ALA A 342 5.25 4.86 -14.98
N LEU A 343 4.29 5.76 -14.82
CA LEU A 343 3.50 6.24 -15.96
C LEU A 343 4.32 7.14 -16.89
N TYR A 344 5.21 7.98 -16.34
CA TYR A 344 6.18 8.75 -17.11
C TYR A 344 7.07 7.84 -17.97
N ASP A 345 7.55 6.72 -17.42
CA ASP A 345 8.44 5.80 -18.13
C ASP A 345 7.83 5.30 -19.45
N VAL A 346 6.52 5.16 -19.53
CA VAL A 346 5.81 4.65 -20.72
C VAL A 346 5.18 5.72 -21.59
N THR A 347 4.99 6.94 -21.06
CA THR A 347 4.35 8.05 -21.81
C THR A 347 5.33 9.12 -22.25
N GLY A 348 6.45 9.30 -21.53
CA GLY A 348 7.35 10.42 -21.71
C GLY A 348 6.76 11.78 -21.30
N ASP A 349 5.59 11.82 -20.62
CA ASP A 349 4.94 13.07 -20.23
C ASP A 349 5.70 13.75 -19.07
N PRO A 350 6.40 14.88 -19.32
CA PRO A 350 7.23 15.53 -18.32
C PRO A 350 6.46 16.03 -17.10
N VAL A 351 5.16 16.33 -17.24
CA VAL A 351 4.32 16.83 -16.15
C VAL A 351 4.23 15.79 -15.00
N LEU A 352 4.23 14.49 -15.35
CA LEU A 352 4.19 13.41 -14.37
C LEU A 352 5.51 13.32 -13.58
N LEU A 353 6.65 13.41 -14.26
CA LEU A 353 7.96 13.40 -13.60
C LEU A 353 8.18 14.64 -12.74
N GLU A 354 7.83 15.82 -13.25
CA GLU A 354 7.91 17.07 -12.48
C GLU A 354 7.07 17.02 -11.20
N ALA A 355 5.85 16.46 -11.28
CA ALA A 355 5.00 16.26 -10.11
C ALA A 355 5.65 15.27 -9.12
N ALA A 356 6.18 14.14 -9.60
CA ALA A 356 6.84 13.15 -8.75
C ALA A 356 8.07 13.74 -8.03
N VAL A 357 8.93 14.48 -8.73
CA VAL A 357 10.11 15.13 -8.16
C VAL A 357 9.71 16.19 -7.14
N ARG A 358 8.73 17.04 -7.47
CA ARG A 358 8.24 18.08 -6.53
C ARG A 358 7.67 17.46 -5.26
N THR A 359 6.94 16.37 -5.38
CA THR A 359 6.41 15.64 -4.22
C THR A 359 7.53 15.03 -3.39
N PHE A 360 8.55 14.46 -4.03
CA PHE A 360 9.73 13.95 -3.35
C PHE A 360 10.45 15.05 -2.55
N ASP A 361 10.66 16.23 -3.14
CA ASP A 361 11.28 17.36 -2.45
C ASP A 361 10.45 17.79 -1.23
N TRP A 362 9.13 17.80 -1.35
CA TRP A 362 8.22 18.07 -0.23
C TRP A 362 8.39 17.02 0.89
N VAL A 363 8.41 15.73 0.55
CA VAL A 363 8.57 14.64 1.54
C VAL A 363 9.87 14.76 2.29
N VAL A 364 10.98 15.03 1.58
CA VAL A 364 12.30 15.23 2.21
C VAL A 364 12.27 16.42 3.17
N ALA A 365 11.63 17.51 2.78
CA ALA A 365 11.55 18.71 3.62
C ALA A 365 10.68 18.56 4.87
N HIS A 366 9.64 17.72 4.82
CA HIS A 366 8.60 17.70 5.85
C HIS A 366 8.45 16.36 6.60
N ARG A 367 9.08 15.28 6.13
CA ARG A 367 8.90 13.93 6.70
C ARG A 367 10.21 13.22 7.06
N ARG A 368 11.37 13.75 6.64
CA ARG A 368 12.65 13.15 6.98
C ARG A 368 12.89 13.18 8.48
N ALA A 369 13.01 12.00 9.11
CA ALA A 369 13.30 11.88 10.54
C ALA A 369 14.77 12.21 10.86
N PRO A 370 15.08 12.76 12.05
CA PRO A 370 16.46 13.13 12.43
C PRO A 370 17.47 11.97 12.41
N GLU A 371 17.06 10.75 12.80
CA GLU A 371 17.91 9.56 12.79
C GLU A 371 17.87 8.79 11.45
N GLY A 372 17.25 9.37 10.45
CA GLY A 372 17.02 8.80 9.13
C GLY A 372 15.65 8.12 9.00
N GLY A 373 15.34 7.65 7.78
CA GLY A 373 13.98 7.19 7.45
C GLY A 373 12.99 8.35 7.33
N PHE A 374 11.70 8.00 7.30
CA PHE A 374 10.64 8.98 7.15
C PHE A 374 9.53 8.74 8.17
N GLY A 375 9.12 9.81 8.85
CA GLY A 375 7.98 9.80 9.74
C GLY A 375 6.69 9.88 8.96
N HIS A 376 5.65 9.21 9.45
CA HIS A 376 4.37 9.11 8.78
C HIS A 376 3.71 10.48 8.58
N ALA A 377 3.34 11.15 9.67
CA ALA A 377 2.69 12.46 9.65
C ALA A 377 3.66 13.63 9.92
N ARG A 378 4.81 13.38 10.52
CA ARG A 378 5.77 14.40 10.96
C ARG A 378 7.22 13.89 10.89
N ALA A 379 8.16 14.81 10.76
CA ALA A 379 9.59 14.51 10.72
C ALA A 379 10.13 14.19 12.13
N ALA A 380 9.77 13.03 12.68
CA ALA A 380 10.14 12.62 14.03
C ALA A 380 10.42 11.11 14.09
N ASN A 381 11.40 10.70 14.92
CA ASN A 381 11.79 9.30 15.05
C ASN A 381 10.70 8.41 15.64
N ASP A 382 9.90 8.96 16.54
CA ASP A 382 8.76 8.26 17.15
C ASP A 382 7.54 8.11 16.23
N ASP A 383 7.62 8.63 15.01
CA ASP A 383 6.59 8.54 13.97
C ASP A 383 7.03 7.69 12.76
N THR A 384 8.20 7.05 12.82
CA THR A 384 8.71 6.23 11.72
C THR A 384 8.11 4.82 11.73
N HIS A 385 7.64 4.37 10.55
CA HIS A 385 7.14 3.01 10.32
C HIS A 385 7.79 2.43 9.07
N LEU A 386 7.81 1.10 8.96
CA LEU A 386 8.38 0.41 7.80
C LEU A 386 7.76 0.92 6.50
N GLY A 387 6.42 0.98 6.43
CA GLY A 387 5.69 1.38 5.23
C GLY A 387 6.06 2.76 4.69
N ASP A 388 6.35 3.72 5.59
CA ASP A 388 6.75 5.07 5.19
C ASP A 388 8.15 5.08 4.56
N THR A 389 9.12 4.50 5.25
CA THR A 389 10.52 4.44 4.77
C THR A 389 10.61 3.59 3.50
N LEU A 390 9.89 2.47 3.43
CA LEU A 390 9.83 1.58 2.27
C LEU A 390 9.20 2.27 1.06
N ALA A 391 8.06 2.94 1.21
CA ALA A 391 7.40 3.62 0.10
C ALA A 391 8.29 4.72 -0.51
N ILE A 392 9.04 5.45 0.33
CA ILE A 392 10.00 6.44 -0.18
C ILE A 392 11.22 5.76 -0.82
N ALA A 393 11.69 4.63 -0.28
CA ALA A 393 12.78 3.86 -0.91
C ALA A 393 12.38 3.33 -2.30
N GLU A 394 11.16 2.80 -2.46
CA GLU A 394 10.61 2.42 -3.77
C GLU A 394 10.42 3.65 -4.69
N ALA A 395 10.00 4.79 -4.15
CA ALA A 395 9.83 6.02 -4.91
C ALA A 395 11.15 6.55 -5.48
N VAL A 396 12.21 6.57 -4.68
CA VAL A 396 13.52 7.05 -5.16
C VAL A 396 14.20 6.03 -6.08
N GLU A 397 13.94 4.72 -5.92
CA GLU A 397 14.35 3.71 -6.91
C GLU A 397 13.64 3.95 -8.26
N ALA A 398 12.34 4.22 -8.24
CA ALA A 398 11.59 4.57 -9.44
C ALA A 398 12.09 5.87 -10.08
N LEU A 399 12.40 6.90 -9.30
CA LEU A 399 13.00 8.13 -9.81
C LEU A 399 14.41 7.88 -10.39
N HIS A 400 15.22 7.02 -9.76
CA HIS A 400 16.51 6.61 -10.34
C HIS A 400 16.30 5.97 -11.73
N ARG A 401 15.37 5.03 -11.83
CA ARG A 401 15.04 4.37 -13.10
C ARG A 401 14.52 5.35 -14.15
N SER A 402 13.76 6.36 -13.75
CA SER A 402 13.19 7.34 -14.68
C SER A 402 14.20 8.39 -15.15
N THR A 403 15.21 8.74 -14.33
CA THR A 403 16.11 9.88 -14.57
C THR A 403 17.58 9.51 -14.77
N ALA A 404 18.00 8.32 -14.35
CA ALA A 404 19.42 7.91 -14.21
C ALA A 404 20.24 8.80 -13.25
N GLU A 405 19.60 9.57 -12.37
CA GLU A 405 20.30 10.37 -11.39
C GLU A 405 20.79 9.50 -10.23
N ARG A 406 22.11 9.42 -10.04
CA ARG A 406 22.76 8.57 -9.02
C ARG A 406 22.38 8.93 -7.59
N ARG A 407 21.99 10.20 -7.32
CA ARG A 407 21.54 10.62 -5.97
C ARG A 407 20.34 9.81 -5.47
N TYR A 408 19.43 9.44 -6.35
CA TYR A 408 18.26 8.65 -5.98
C TYR A 408 18.64 7.21 -5.59
N LEU A 409 19.55 6.57 -6.33
CA LEU A 409 20.07 5.25 -5.95
C LEU A 409 20.84 5.30 -4.64
N ALA A 410 21.65 6.35 -4.41
CA ALA A 410 22.36 6.53 -3.15
C ALA A 410 21.41 6.64 -1.96
N LEU A 411 20.31 7.40 -2.12
CA LEU A 411 19.26 7.50 -1.09
C LEU A 411 18.48 6.19 -0.92
N ALA A 412 18.14 5.47 -2.01
CA ALA A 412 17.50 4.18 -1.92
C ALA A 412 18.34 3.18 -1.09
N ALA A 413 19.66 3.16 -1.33
CA ALA A 413 20.58 2.32 -0.57
C ALA A 413 20.68 2.74 0.91
N GLU A 414 20.71 4.04 1.22
CA GLU A 414 20.65 4.53 2.60
C GLU A 414 19.37 4.08 3.31
N LEU A 415 18.20 4.21 2.65
CA LEU A 415 16.93 3.80 3.21
C LEU A 415 16.86 2.27 3.39
N GLY A 416 17.46 1.50 2.50
CA GLY A 416 17.61 0.05 2.66
C GLY A 416 18.42 -0.32 3.92
N GLU A 417 19.49 0.40 4.22
CA GLU A 417 20.27 0.21 5.47
C GLU A 417 19.44 0.55 6.70
N ILE A 418 18.65 1.62 6.65
CA ILE A 418 17.74 2.03 7.74
C ILE A 418 16.65 0.96 7.96
N ILE A 419 16.04 0.44 6.90
CA ILE A 419 15.04 -0.63 7.00
C ILE A 419 15.65 -1.86 7.70
N ILE A 420 16.87 -2.26 7.35
CA ILE A 420 17.57 -3.39 8.00
C ILE A 420 17.85 -3.09 9.46
N ARG A 421 18.31 -1.89 9.80
CA ARG A 421 18.65 -1.48 11.15
C ARG A 421 17.43 -1.45 12.07
N ASP A 422 16.33 -0.85 11.61
CA ASP A 422 15.21 -0.47 12.48
C ASP A 422 14.03 -1.44 12.44
N HIS A 423 13.82 -2.12 11.31
CA HIS A 423 12.60 -2.92 11.10
C HIS A 423 12.84 -4.43 10.98
N ARG A 424 14.09 -4.89 10.86
CA ARG A 424 14.37 -6.34 10.82
C ARG A 424 13.95 -7.00 12.12
N ASP A 425 13.09 -8.02 12.03
CA ASP A 425 12.68 -8.84 13.16
C ASP A 425 13.64 -10.04 13.29
N PRO A 426 14.31 -10.24 14.44
CA PRO A 426 15.19 -11.40 14.63
C PRO A 426 14.51 -12.75 14.38
N ALA A 427 13.20 -12.85 14.62
CA ALA A 427 12.42 -14.06 14.38
C ALA A 427 12.13 -14.34 12.90
N GLY A 428 12.37 -13.37 12.01
CA GLY A 428 12.16 -13.46 10.56
C GLY A 428 11.25 -12.35 10.01
N GLY A 429 11.54 -11.90 8.81
CA GLY A 429 10.82 -10.80 8.16
C GLY A 429 11.13 -9.43 8.74
N PHE A 430 10.24 -8.48 8.44
CA PHE A 430 10.35 -7.08 8.84
C PHE A 430 9.07 -6.65 9.54
N MET A 431 9.23 -5.94 10.68
CA MET A 431 8.12 -5.45 11.47
C MET A 431 7.77 -4.01 11.09
N VAL A 432 6.51 -3.67 11.16
CA VAL A 432 6.00 -2.29 10.94
C VAL A 432 6.77 -1.31 11.82
N ARG A 433 6.90 -1.64 13.10
CA ARG A 433 7.64 -0.89 14.09
C ARG A 433 8.06 -1.83 15.23
N ARG A 434 9.17 -1.53 15.89
CA ARG A 434 9.54 -2.23 17.12
C ARG A 434 8.50 -1.95 18.21
N PRO A 435 8.04 -2.98 18.93
CA PRO A 435 7.21 -2.75 20.12
C PRO A 435 7.91 -1.82 21.11
N GLU A 436 7.15 -0.91 21.70
CA GLU A 436 7.68 0.00 22.73
C GLU A 436 8.15 -0.78 23.97
N PRO A 437 9.23 -0.35 24.64
CA PRO A 437 9.63 -0.93 25.90
C PRO A 437 8.49 -0.90 26.91
N GLY A 438 8.13 -2.06 27.46
CA GLY A 438 7.01 -2.20 28.41
C GLY A 438 5.63 -2.30 27.76
N ALA A 439 5.53 -2.42 26.44
CA ALA A 439 4.27 -2.69 25.75
C ALA A 439 3.57 -3.93 26.33
N LYS A 440 2.23 -3.84 26.50
CA LYS A 440 1.41 -4.89 27.14
C LYS A 440 0.60 -5.68 26.11
N GLY A 441 0.31 -6.93 26.42
CA GLY A 441 -0.62 -7.80 25.69
C GLY A 441 -0.31 -7.87 24.20
N VAL A 442 -1.29 -7.56 23.37
CA VAL A 442 -1.14 -7.61 21.91
C VAL A 442 -0.10 -6.62 21.37
N LEU A 443 0.11 -5.50 22.05
CA LEU A 443 1.06 -4.47 21.60
C LEU A 443 2.52 -4.88 21.79
N ALA A 444 2.81 -5.85 22.65
CA ALA A 444 4.15 -6.43 22.83
C ALA A 444 4.58 -7.31 21.64
N ARG A 445 3.64 -7.63 20.74
CA ARG A 445 3.92 -8.49 19.57
C ARG A 445 4.19 -7.64 18.34
N PRO A 446 5.26 -7.91 17.60
CA PRO A 446 5.53 -7.22 16.36
C PRO A 446 4.43 -7.53 15.31
N VAL A 447 4.09 -6.53 14.51
CA VAL A 447 3.23 -6.67 13.33
C VAL A 447 4.12 -6.77 12.10
N ARG A 448 3.89 -7.77 11.25
CA ARG A 448 4.58 -7.98 9.98
C ARG A 448 3.54 -7.98 8.88
N GLN A 449 3.43 -6.87 8.17
CA GLN A 449 2.51 -6.78 7.03
C GLN A 449 3.05 -7.57 5.85
N LEU A 450 2.17 -8.35 5.20
CA LEU A 450 2.56 -9.23 4.11
C LEU A 450 3.09 -8.44 2.91
N ASP A 451 2.36 -7.44 2.46
CA ASP A 451 2.71 -6.62 1.30
C ASP A 451 3.99 -5.81 1.52
N GLU A 452 4.18 -5.24 2.73
CA GLU A 452 5.42 -4.55 3.10
C GLU A 452 6.61 -5.52 3.15
N ASN A 453 6.43 -6.75 3.65
CA ASN A 453 7.49 -7.75 3.65
C ASN A 453 7.85 -8.20 2.23
N VAL A 454 6.86 -8.41 1.36
CA VAL A 454 7.10 -8.71 -0.07
C VAL A 454 7.88 -7.57 -0.73
N ALA A 455 7.43 -6.34 -0.59
CA ALA A 455 8.07 -5.19 -1.19
C ALA A 455 9.49 -4.96 -0.64
N THR A 456 9.69 -5.11 0.67
CA THR A 456 11.02 -5.00 1.31
C THR A 456 12.00 -6.04 0.77
N VAL A 457 11.59 -7.31 0.69
CA VAL A 457 12.42 -8.40 0.15
C VAL A 457 12.85 -8.10 -1.29
N ARG A 458 11.90 -7.67 -2.12
CA ARG A 458 12.14 -7.36 -3.54
C ARG A 458 13.04 -6.15 -3.71
N LEU A 459 12.79 -5.06 -2.97
CA LEU A 459 13.61 -3.86 -2.99
C LEU A 459 15.06 -4.15 -2.56
N LEU A 460 15.26 -4.81 -1.43
CA LEU A 460 16.60 -5.14 -0.93
C LEU A 460 17.35 -6.07 -1.89
N ASN A 461 16.66 -7.03 -2.52
CA ASN A 461 17.28 -7.86 -3.55
C ASN A 461 17.73 -7.05 -4.78
N LEU A 462 16.91 -6.08 -5.24
CA LEU A 462 17.29 -5.20 -6.34
C LEU A 462 18.46 -4.29 -5.97
N LEU A 463 18.43 -3.68 -4.78
CA LEU A 463 19.53 -2.85 -4.26
C LEU A 463 20.84 -3.64 -4.14
N ALA A 464 20.79 -4.92 -3.75
CA ALA A 464 21.99 -5.78 -3.74
C ALA A 464 22.63 -5.88 -5.12
N ARG A 465 21.83 -5.92 -6.19
CA ARG A 465 22.32 -5.95 -7.57
C ARG A 465 22.84 -4.59 -8.05
N GLN A 466 22.14 -3.52 -7.70
CA GLN A 466 22.49 -2.16 -8.11
C GLN A 466 23.72 -1.59 -7.37
N THR A 467 24.03 -2.08 -6.15
CA THR A 467 25.19 -1.65 -5.36
C THR A 467 26.39 -2.60 -5.46
N GLY A 468 26.27 -3.68 -6.26
CA GLY A 468 27.31 -4.68 -6.45
C GLY A 468 27.28 -5.77 -5.39
N GLN A 469 26.89 -6.99 -5.76
CA GLN A 469 26.74 -8.14 -4.84
C GLN A 469 27.99 -8.49 -4.05
N SER A 470 29.17 -8.24 -4.62
CA SER A 470 30.47 -8.50 -3.98
C SER A 470 30.87 -7.38 -2.99
N SER A 471 30.16 -6.25 -2.99
CA SER A 471 30.40 -5.19 -2.01
C SER A 471 29.84 -5.58 -0.65
N SER A 472 30.38 -4.98 0.43
CA SER A 472 29.83 -5.19 1.77
C SER A 472 28.35 -4.78 1.88
N LYS A 473 27.96 -3.70 1.21
CA LYS A 473 26.59 -3.18 1.18
C LYS A 473 25.67 -4.11 0.40
N GLY A 474 26.05 -4.53 -0.80
CA GLY A 474 25.25 -5.46 -1.61
C GLY A 474 25.07 -6.82 -0.93
N SER A 475 26.12 -7.35 -0.29
CA SER A 475 26.03 -8.58 0.51
C SER A 475 25.08 -8.44 1.70
N ALA A 476 25.07 -7.29 2.39
CA ALA A 476 24.15 -7.04 3.50
C ALA A 476 22.68 -6.96 3.03
N PHE A 477 22.41 -6.29 1.91
CA PHE A 477 21.09 -6.23 1.29
C PHE A 477 20.60 -7.63 0.88
N ARG A 478 21.47 -8.43 0.25
CA ARG A 478 21.14 -9.80 -0.15
C ARG A 478 20.79 -10.66 1.05
N ALA A 479 21.60 -10.64 2.09
CA ALA A 479 21.35 -11.39 3.33
C ALA A 479 20.04 -10.98 4.02
N ALA A 480 19.70 -9.68 3.97
CA ALA A 480 18.46 -9.18 4.53
C ALA A 480 17.24 -9.57 3.69
N ALA A 481 17.36 -9.57 2.35
CA ALA A 481 16.32 -10.07 1.46
C ALA A 481 16.04 -11.57 1.69
N GLU A 482 17.07 -12.38 1.84
CA GLU A 482 16.96 -13.82 2.18
C GLU A 482 16.33 -14.04 3.56
N HIS A 483 16.66 -13.17 4.53
CA HIS A 483 16.01 -13.19 5.84
C HIS A 483 14.50 -12.93 5.75
N GLY A 484 14.08 -11.94 4.95
CA GLY A 484 12.67 -11.65 4.74
C GLY A 484 11.95 -12.76 3.95
N LEU A 485 12.62 -13.34 2.94
CA LEU A 485 12.07 -14.46 2.16
C LEU A 485 11.69 -15.65 3.03
N ARG A 486 12.48 -15.99 4.07
CA ARG A 486 12.15 -17.08 5.01
C ARG A 486 10.78 -16.89 5.68
N HIS A 487 10.44 -15.65 6.03
CA HIS A 487 9.10 -15.35 6.56
C HIS A 487 8.00 -15.57 5.51
N LEU A 488 8.22 -15.13 4.26
CA LEU A 488 7.26 -15.35 3.17
C LEU A 488 7.08 -16.84 2.83
N ILE A 489 8.15 -17.62 2.92
CA ILE A 489 8.10 -19.09 2.77
C ILE A 489 7.21 -19.71 3.86
N ALA A 490 7.40 -19.32 5.12
CA ALA A 490 6.60 -19.82 6.24
C ALA A 490 5.09 -19.50 6.05
N LEU A 491 4.74 -18.33 5.52
CA LEU A 491 3.36 -17.99 5.17
C LEU A 491 2.82 -18.88 4.04
N ALA A 492 3.63 -19.16 3.03
CA ALA A 492 3.23 -20.03 1.93
C ALA A 492 3.08 -21.50 2.37
N GLU A 493 3.84 -21.97 3.39
CA GLU A 493 3.69 -23.31 3.98
C GLU A 493 2.35 -23.52 4.70
N ASP A 494 1.72 -22.44 5.17
CA ASP A 494 0.39 -22.44 5.79
C ASP A 494 -0.78 -22.41 4.77
N ASP A 495 -0.52 -22.74 3.52
CA ASP A 495 -1.46 -22.73 2.39
C ASP A 495 -2.17 -21.37 2.17
N LEU A 496 -1.55 -20.28 2.59
CA LEU A 496 -2.04 -18.94 2.26
C LEU A 496 -1.80 -18.61 0.79
N VAL A 497 -2.73 -17.89 0.19
CA VAL A 497 -2.57 -17.39 -1.18
C VAL A 497 -1.67 -16.16 -1.14
N VAL A 498 -0.38 -16.37 -1.35
CA VAL A 498 0.67 -15.33 -1.25
C VAL A 498 1.44 -15.16 -2.57
N PRO A 499 0.82 -14.57 -3.61
CA PRO A 499 1.49 -14.39 -4.92
C PRO A 499 2.76 -13.55 -4.85
N GLY A 500 2.83 -12.60 -3.91
CA GLY A 500 4.02 -11.80 -3.64
C GLY A 500 5.23 -12.65 -3.21
N ALA A 501 5.00 -13.75 -2.49
CA ALA A 501 6.08 -14.69 -2.16
C ALA A 501 6.65 -15.38 -3.41
N LEU A 502 5.80 -15.69 -4.42
CA LEU A 502 6.26 -16.23 -5.70
C LEU A 502 7.10 -15.21 -6.49
N LEU A 503 6.72 -13.92 -6.46
CA LEU A 503 7.51 -12.84 -7.06
C LEU A 503 8.87 -12.73 -6.39
N ALA A 504 8.91 -12.63 -5.06
CA ALA A 504 10.13 -12.51 -4.27
C ALA A 504 11.06 -13.71 -4.46
N ASP A 505 10.53 -14.94 -4.37
CA ASP A 505 11.28 -16.18 -4.59
C ASP A 505 11.90 -16.25 -5.99
N ARG A 506 11.12 -15.92 -7.02
CA ARG A 506 11.60 -15.89 -8.41
C ARG A 506 12.69 -14.84 -8.62
N GLU A 507 12.54 -13.64 -8.05
CA GLU A 507 13.51 -12.56 -8.21
C GLU A 507 14.81 -12.83 -7.44
N LEU A 508 14.75 -13.48 -6.28
CA LEU A 508 15.95 -13.90 -5.57
C LEU A 508 16.69 -15.04 -6.29
N ALA A 509 15.97 -15.89 -7.00
CA ALA A 509 16.55 -17.04 -7.71
C ALA A 509 17.25 -16.66 -9.04
N ARG A 510 17.05 -15.43 -9.56
CA ARG A 510 17.59 -14.99 -10.86
C ARG A 510 18.19 -13.59 -10.79
N GLU A 511 18.89 -13.19 -11.84
CA GLU A 511 19.29 -11.80 -12.02
C GLU A 511 18.15 -10.96 -12.58
N PRO A 512 18.12 -9.63 -12.28
CA PRO A 512 17.20 -8.71 -12.94
C PRO A 512 17.52 -8.63 -14.45
N ALA A 513 16.54 -8.24 -15.25
CA ALA A 513 16.85 -7.76 -16.59
C ALA A 513 17.78 -6.55 -16.43
N HIS A 514 19.02 -6.65 -16.95
CA HIS A 514 20.05 -5.63 -16.75
C HIS A 514 20.40 -4.97 -18.07
N VAL A 515 20.25 -3.65 -18.11
CA VAL A 515 20.53 -2.81 -19.29
C VAL A 515 21.44 -1.67 -18.89
N THR A 516 22.55 -1.51 -19.61
CA THR A 516 23.43 -0.36 -19.43
C THR A 516 23.52 0.43 -20.74
N ILE A 517 23.26 1.74 -20.65
CA ILE A 517 23.49 2.68 -21.72
C ILE A 517 24.86 3.30 -21.50
N VAL A 518 25.72 3.24 -22.52
CA VAL A 518 27.06 3.85 -22.52
C VAL A 518 27.04 5.02 -23.49
N GLY A 519 27.30 6.21 -22.96
CA GLY A 519 27.30 7.47 -23.73
C GLY A 519 26.97 8.68 -22.87
N ALA A 520 27.26 9.86 -23.40
CA ALA A 520 27.01 11.12 -22.70
C ALA A 520 25.49 11.36 -22.49
N LYS A 521 25.08 11.84 -21.31
CA LYS A 521 23.66 12.09 -20.98
C LYS A 521 23.01 13.20 -21.81
N ASP A 522 23.81 14.07 -22.41
CA ASP A 522 23.38 15.12 -23.33
C ASP A 522 23.34 14.66 -24.80
N ASP A 523 23.82 13.44 -25.10
CA ASP A 523 23.69 12.84 -26.43
C ASP A 523 22.24 12.36 -26.68
N PRO A 524 21.55 12.90 -27.72
CA PRO A 524 20.18 12.47 -28.06
C PRO A 524 20.07 10.96 -28.36
N ALA A 525 21.12 10.32 -28.93
CA ALA A 525 21.10 8.89 -29.22
C ALA A 525 21.14 8.06 -27.92
N ALA A 526 22.01 8.44 -26.95
CA ALA A 526 22.05 7.82 -25.63
C ALA A 526 20.69 7.95 -24.90
N ARG A 527 20.08 9.12 -24.99
CA ARG A 527 18.76 9.37 -24.39
C ARG A 527 17.67 8.47 -25.00
N ALA A 528 17.63 8.37 -26.32
CA ALA A 528 16.65 7.50 -27.00
C ALA A 528 16.81 6.01 -26.64
N LEU A 529 18.05 5.53 -26.47
CA LEU A 529 18.33 4.18 -25.99
C LEU A 529 17.84 3.98 -24.55
N TYR A 530 18.06 4.97 -23.66
CA TYR A 530 17.61 4.92 -22.27
C TYR A 530 16.08 4.93 -22.18
N GLU A 531 15.42 5.77 -22.96
CA GLU A 531 13.95 5.84 -23.06
C GLU A 531 13.37 4.49 -23.51
N ALA A 532 13.97 3.83 -24.49
CA ALA A 532 13.57 2.50 -24.88
C ALA A 532 13.77 1.47 -23.75
N ALA A 533 14.91 1.51 -23.04
CA ALA A 533 15.19 0.59 -21.95
C ALA A 533 14.19 0.69 -20.80
N ARG A 534 13.76 1.91 -20.42
CA ARG A 534 12.74 2.14 -19.37
C ARG A 534 11.41 1.47 -19.66
N THR A 535 11.05 1.30 -20.92
CA THR A 535 9.76 0.69 -21.32
C THR A 535 9.79 -0.83 -21.38
N TYR A 536 10.90 -1.49 -21.00
CA TYR A 536 10.98 -2.94 -20.98
C TYR A 536 9.96 -3.53 -19.98
N PRO A 537 9.19 -4.58 -20.36
CA PRO A 537 7.99 -5.02 -19.62
C PRO A 537 8.33 -5.91 -18.41
N THR A 538 9.06 -5.40 -17.45
CA THR A 538 9.26 -6.01 -16.13
C THR A 538 9.54 -4.95 -15.08
N ARG A 539 9.17 -5.25 -13.84
CA ARG A 539 9.54 -4.42 -12.69
C ARG A 539 10.90 -4.78 -12.11
N TYR A 540 11.32 -6.04 -12.25
CA TYR A 540 12.64 -6.50 -11.82
C TYR A 540 13.67 -6.15 -12.90
N LEU A 541 14.00 -4.84 -12.98
CA LEU A 541 14.86 -4.22 -14.00
C LEU A 541 15.97 -3.44 -13.32
N ARG A 542 17.22 -3.77 -13.63
CA ARG A 542 18.40 -2.96 -13.34
C ARG A 542 18.74 -2.16 -14.59
N ILE A 543 18.56 -0.85 -14.55
CA ILE A 543 18.90 0.05 -15.66
C ILE A 543 19.95 1.03 -15.20
N GLU A 544 20.98 1.20 -15.99
CA GLU A 544 22.15 2.03 -15.68
C GLU A 544 22.51 2.91 -16.86
N TRP A 545 23.06 4.08 -16.56
CA TRP A 545 23.61 4.98 -17.57
C TRP A 545 25.05 5.32 -17.23
N LEU A 546 26.00 4.80 -18.01
CA LEU A 546 27.41 5.09 -17.92
C LEU A 546 27.74 6.31 -18.79
N ASP A 547 27.75 7.48 -18.15
CA ASP A 547 28.40 8.66 -18.68
C ASP A 547 29.79 8.75 -18.02
N HIS A 548 30.84 8.55 -18.80
CA HIS A 548 32.22 8.53 -18.28
C HIS A 548 32.60 9.81 -17.53
N ARG A 549 31.90 10.92 -17.81
CA ARG A 549 32.11 12.20 -17.08
C ARG A 549 31.65 12.15 -15.61
N GLU A 550 30.73 11.21 -15.28
CA GLU A 550 30.25 11.01 -13.91
C GLU A 550 31.08 9.96 -13.13
N GLY A 551 32.12 9.38 -13.75
CA GLY A 551 32.90 8.29 -13.18
C GLY A 551 32.22 6.91 -13.28
N PRO A 552 32.81 5.87 -12.66
CA PRO A 552 32.35 4.50 -12.76
C PRO A 552 30.93 4.32 -12.20
N LEU A 553 30.24 3.25 -12.65
CA LEU A 553 28.95 2.86 -12.09
C LEU A 553 29.11 2.42 -10.61
N PRO A 554 28.05 2.56 -9.78
CA PRO A 554 28.07 2.12 -8.38
C PRO A 554 28.40 0.63 -8.21
N ALA A 555 27.87 -0.22 -9.11
CA ALA A 555 28.26 -1.63 -9.20
C ALA A 555 29.24 -1.80 -10.36
N ALA A 556 30.52 -1.88 -10.05
CA ALA A 556 31.59 -2.08 -11.04
C ALA A 556 31.82 -3.59 -11.34
N ASP A 557 30.74 -4.33 -11.58
CA ASP A 557 30.75 -5.76 -11.87
C ASP A 557 30.98 -6.07 -13.36
N ILE A 558 30.86 -5.05 -14.22
CA ILE A 558 31.07 -5.15 -15.67
C ILE A 558 31.86 -3.94 -16.17
N GLU A 559 32.87 -4.19 -17.00
CA GLU A 559 33.57 -3.16 -17.74
C GLU A 559 32.99 -3.00 -19.15
N TYR A 560 32.69 -1.77 -19.53
CA TYR A 560 32.14 -1.45 -20.85
C TYR A 560 33.20 -0.78 -21.72
N PRO A 561 33.29 -1.14 -23.02
CA PRO A 561 34.23 -0.53 -23.93
C PRO A 561 33.84 0.93 -24.22
N GLU A 562 34.82 1.76 -24.45
CA GLU A 562 34.61 3.06 -25.07
C GLU A 562 34.26 2.88 -26.55
N LEU A 563 33.13 3.47 -26.94
CA LEU A 563 32.63 3.38 -28.31
C LEU A 563 32.50 4.77 -28.93
N PRO A 564 32.63 4.91 -30.24
CA PRO A 564 32.56 6.20 -30.93
C PRO A 564 31.14 6.81 -30.94
N GLN A 565 30.13 6.05 -30.54
CA GLN A 565 28.73 6.47 -30.46
C GLN A 565 28.05 5.80 -29.28
N ALA A 566 26.94 6.36 -28.81
CA ALA A 566 26.15 5.79 -27.74
C ALA A 566 25.66 4.37 -28.07
N ALA A 567 25.66 3.48 -27.07
CA ALA A 567 25.28 2.09 -27.23
C ALA A 567 24.52 1.56 -26.00
N ALA A 568 23.66 0.56 -26.22
CA ALA A 568 23.02 -0.20 -25.15
C ALA A 568 23.58 -1.62 -25.10
N PHE A 569 23.78 -2.12 -23.87
CA PHE A 569 24.18 -3.49 -23.57
C PHE A 569 23.13 -4.14 -22.68
N ALA A 570 22.84 -5.41 -22.90
CA ALA A 570 22.06 -6.23 -21.97
C ALA A 570 22.94 -7.33 -21.39
N CYS A 571 22.97 -7.47 -20.07
CA CYS A 571 23.89 -8.35 -19.36
C CYS A 571 23.16 -9.33 -18.44
N ALA A 572 23.69 -10.54 -18.29
CA ALA A 572 23.27 -11.53 -17.31
C ALA A 572 24.41 -12.51 -17.02
N ASN A 573 24.54 -12.98 -15.78
CA ASN A 573 25.52 -13.99 -15.38
C ASN A 573 26.98 -13.65 -15.78
N GLY A 574 27.36 -12.36 -15.67
CA GLY A 574 28.70 -11.87 -16.01
C GLY A 574 29.01 -11.78 -17.51
N ALA A 575 28.03 -11.99 -18.40
CA ALA A 575 28.18 -11.88 -19.85
C ALA A 575 27.22 -10.84 -20.43
N CYS A 576 27.70 -10.00 -21.33
CA CYS A 576 26.89 -8.98 -22.01
C CYS A 576 26.62 -9.34 -23.46
N SER A 577 25.56 -8.77 -24.01
CA SER A 577 25.27 -8.81 -25.45
C SER A 577 26.32 -8.04 -26.22
N VAL A 578 26.37 -8.25 -27.56
CA VAL A 578 26.95 -7.23 -28.41
C VAL A 578 26.19 -5.91 -28.28
N PRO A 579 26.89 -4.75 -28.42
CA PRO A 579 26.22 -3.46 -28.35
C PRO A 579 25.17 -3.29 -29.44
N VAL A 580 24.09 -2.56 -29.09
CA VAL A 580 23.09 -2.09 -30.06
C VAL A 580 23.03 -0.58 -30.01
N PHE A 581 22.65 0.02 -31.14
CA PHE A 581 22.77 1.45 -31.36
C PHE A 581 21.42 2.12 -31.68
N THR A 582 20.34 1.35 -31.74
CA THR A 582 19.01 1.86 -32.03
C THR A 582 18.01 1.46 -30.95
N PRO A 583 17.02 2.32 -30.63
CA PRO A 583 15.99 2.05 -29.62
C PRO A 583 15.22 0.74 -29.86
N GLU A 584 14.95 0.41 -31.14
CA GLU A 584 14.17 -0.77 -31.53
C GLU A 584 14.87 -2.09 -31.16
N GLU A 585 16.20 -2.06 -31.08
CA GLU A 585 17.00 -3.23 -30.75
C GLU A 585 17.10 -3.51 -29.24
N VAL A 586 16.87 -2.49 -28.40
CA VAL A 586 17.07 -2.59 -26.95
C VAL A 586 16.22 -3.72 -26.35
N HIS A 587 14.92 -3.74 -26.60
CA HIS A 587 14.05 -4.81 -26.07
C HIS A 587 14.47 -6.21 -26.56
N ARG A 588 14.96 -6.30 -27.79
CA ARG A 588 15.40 -7.58 -28.35
C ARG A 588 16.62 -8.16 -27.63
N ILE A 589 17.60 -7.32 -27.28
CA ILE A 589 18.78 -7.80 -26.54
C ILE A 589 18.44 -8.12 -25.09
N VAL A 590 17.58 -7.31 -24.43
CA VAL A 590 17.15 -7.54 -23.05
C VAL A 590 16.36 -8.85 -22.94
N ALA A 591 15.43 -9.11 -23.86
CA ALA A 591 14.64 -10.35 -23.87
C ALA A 591 15.51 -11.61 -23.96
N LYS A 592 16.68 -11.57 -24.63
CA LYS A 592 17.59 -12.70 -24.71
C LYS A 592 18.30 -13.05 -23.40
N VAL A 593 18.44 -12.08 -22.49
CA VAL A 593 19.08 -12.28 -21.20
C VAL A 593 18.04 -12.50 -20.09
N ASP A 594 16.86 -11.88 -20.18
CA ASP A 594 15.76 -12.03 -19.22
C ASP A 594 15.10 -13.44 -19.29
N ASP A 595 15.18 -14.11 -20.44
CA ASP A 595 14.68 -15.48 -20.63
C ASP A 595 15.67 -16.58 -20.14
N ARG A 596 16.88 -16.22 -19.68
CA ARG A 596 17.89 -17.13 -19.14
C ARG A 596 17.79 -17.22 -17.61
#